data_59a41e8db3d563347690870fab334334
#
_entry.id   59a41e8db3d563347690870fab334334
#
_cell.length_a   1.000
_cell.length_b   1.000
_cell.length_c   1.000
_cell.angle_alpha   90.00
_cell.angle_beta   90.00
_cell.angle_gamma   90.00
#
_symmetry.space_group_name_H-M   'P 1'
#
loop_
_entity.id
_entity.type
_entity.pdbx_description
1 polymer ?
#
loop_
_entity_poly.entity_id
_entity_poly.type
_entity_poly.pdbx_seq_one_letter_code
_entity_poly.pdbx_strand_id
1 'polypeptide(L)'
;MGLDMAIYKTKKVNDFSAIDYYYANEAFDYYAEKELAKTNGWKFDFSLSKDWGIPETMTKEKIKPLQNLYSKQSTIFETVAELEKANQIHAWFVNNIQNGVDNNSYYFVTEDDLLDLKGICEEVLKLNPYNLNKDSYLLYYSANGLIEKGIITKEQYSKLETELNKILPTKEGFFFGPIDYALSYFLNVKNTLEMLTKILDNADFENEVYLYHSSW
;
A
#
# COMPACT_ATOMS: atom_id res chain seq x y z
N MET A 1 -4.62 -2.61 -15.32
CA MET A 1 -3.43 -2.57 -14.47
C MET A 1 -3.04 -1.11 -14.30
N GLY A 2 -2.59 -0.72 -13.13
CA GLY A 2 -2.18 0.61 -12.76
C GLY A 2 -1.47 0.52 -11.42
N LEU A 3 -1.05 1.63 -10.83
CA LEU A 3 -0.45 1.62 -9.51
C LEU A 3 -1.50 1.27 -8.46
N ASP A 4 -1.39 0.09 -7.90
CA ASP A 4 -2.17 -0.41 -6.78
C ASP A 4 -1.24 -0.61 -5.58
N MET A 5 -1.63 -0.11 -4.42
CA MET A 5 -0.84 -0.16 -3.19
C MET A 5 -1.69 -0.69 -2.06
N ALA A 6 -1.07 -1.48 -1.19
CA ALA A 6 -1.74 -1.97 0.00
C ALA A 6 -0.81 -1.96 1.21
N ILE A 7 -1.41 -1.78 2.38
CA ILE A 7 -0.78 -2.12 3.66
C ILE A 7 -1.53 -3.34 4.20
N TYR A 8 -0.78 -4.36 4.47
CA TYR A 8 -1.26 -5.60 5.07
C TYR A 8 -0.80 -5.69 6.51
N LYS A 9 -1.59 -6.36 7.33
CA LYS A 9 -1.12 -6.81 8.65
C LYS A 9 -1.19 -8.33 8.76
N THR A 10 -0.35 -8.88 9.59
CA THR A 10 -0.36 -10.30 9.97
C THR A 10 0.28 -10.47 11.35
N LYS A 11 0.12 -11.64 11.95
CA LYS A 11 0.75 -11.95 13.24
C LYS A 11 2.27 -11.98 13.11
N LYS A 12 2.93 -11.42 14.12
CA LYS A 12 4.38 -11.41 14.21
C LYS A 12 4.92 -12.82 14.44
N VAL A 13 5.87 -13.22 13.62
CA VAL A 13 6.64 -14.46 13.78
C VAL A 13 8.09 -14.05 13.93
N ASN A 14 8.73 -14.52 15.00
CA ASN A 14 10.15 -14.22 15.25
C ASN A 14 11.00 -14.75 14.09
N ASP A 15 12.04 -14.00 13.76
CA ASP A 15 13.01 -14.32 12.71
C ASP A 15 12.46 -14.32 11.26
N PHE A 16 11.21 -13.86 11.03
CA PHE A 16 10.72 -13.65 9.68
C PHE A 16 11.16 -12.27 9.15
N SER A 17 11.75 -12.27 7.96
CA SER A 17 11.89 -11.07 7.13
C SER A 17 10.59 -10.77 6.37
N ALA A 18 10.49 -9.60 5.74
CA ALA A 18 9.32 -9.25 4.94
C ALA A 18 9.08 -10.24 3.78
N ILE A 19 10.16 -10.74 3.14
CA ILE A 19 10.05 -11.75 2.09
C ILE A 19 9.64 -13.13 2.64
N ASP A 20 9.95 -13.45 3.90
CA ASP A 20 9.47 -14.69 4.52
C ASP A 20 7.94 -14.68 4.67
N TYR A 21 7.35 -13.53 4.97
CA TYR A 21 5.88 -13.40 5.02
C TYR A 21 5.23 -13.58 3.65
N TYR A 22 5.85 -13.06 2.59
CA TYR A 22 5.39 -13.34 1.22
C TYR A 22 5.38 -14.85 0.95
N TYR A 23 6.52 -15.53 1.15
CA TYR A 23 6.61 -16.97 0.93
C TYR A 23 5.73 -17.79 1.87
N ALA A 24 5.51 -17.31 3.10
CA ALA A 24 4.58 -17.95 4.03
C ALA A 24 3.13 -17.87 3.53
N ASN A 25 2.73 -16.76 2.92
CA ASN A 25 1.42 -16.61 2.31
C ASN A 25 1.22 -17.55 1.14
N GLU A 26 2.19 -17.63 0.21
CA GLU A 26 2.17 -18.55 -0.92
C GLU A 26 2.13 -20.02 -0.45
N ALA A 27 2.94 -20.36 0.56
CA ALA A 27 2.95 -21.69 1.15
C ALA A 27 1.64 -22.03 1.86
N PHE A 28 1.02 -21.05 2.51
CA PHE A 28 -0.26 -21.21 3.19
C PHE A 28 -1.36 -21.60 2.19
N ASP A 29 -1.46 -20.89 1.07
CA ASP A 29 -2.42 -21.16 0.01
C ASP A 29 -2.15 -22.52 -0.65
N TYR A 30 -0.90 -22.82 -0.98
CA TYR A 30 -0.47 -24.14 -1.50
C TYR A 30 -0.88 -25.30 -0.58
N TYR A 31 -0.65 -25.20 0.74
CA TYR A 31 -1.02 -26.27 1.66
C TYR A 31 -2.53 -26.38 1.84
N ALA A 32 -3.27 -25.27 1.77
CA ALA A 32 -4.73 -25.26 1.80
C ALA A 32 -5.33 -25.98 0.58
N GLU A 33 -4.84 -25.68 -0.62
CA GLU A 33 -5.25 -26.34 -1.85
C GLU A 33 -4.93 -27.84 -1.84
N LYS A 34 -3.76 -28.20 -1.32
CA LYS A 34 -3.33 -29.60 -1.19
C LYS A 34 -4.26 -30.40 -0.30
N GLU A 35 -4.67 -29.88 0.83
CA GLU A 35 -5.61 -30.55 1.74
C GLU A 35 -7.02 -30.64 1.13
N LEU A 36 -7.46 -29.60 0.42
CA LEU A 36 -8.74 -29.58 -0.28
C LEU A 36 -8.78 -30.62 -1.40
N ALA A 37 -7.73 -30.72 -2.20
CA ALA A 37 -7.60 -31.72 -3.26
C ALA A 37 -7.65 -33.16 -2.70
N LYS A 38 -6.94 -33.40 -1.59
CA LYS A 38 -6.96 -34.68 -0.88
C LYS A 38 -8.36 -35.05 -0.39
N THR A 39 -9.07 -34.09 0.19
CA THR A 39 -10.43 -34.30 0.73
C THR A 39 -11.42 -34.60 -0.39
N ASN A 40 -11.28 -33.99 -1.56
CA ASN A 40 -12.16 -34.19 -2.72
C ASN A 40 -11.72 -35.31 -3.65
N GLY A 41 -10.62 -36.01 -3.36
CA GLY A 41 -10.07 -37.08 -4.20
C GLY A 41 -9.53 -36.58 -5.56
N TRP A 42 -9.18 -35.32 -5.67
CA TRP A 42 -8.62 -34.74 -6.88
C TRP A 42 -7.16 -35.15 -7.05
N LYS A 43 -6.79 -35.53 -8.28
CA LYS A 43 -5.38 -35.72 -8.65
C LYS A 43 -4.78 -34.37 -8.95
N PHE A 44 -4.21 -33.74 -7.94
CA PHE A 44 -3.43 -32.50 -8.10
C PHE A 44 -1.96 -32.88 -8.33
N ASP A 45 -1.36 -32.35 -9.38
CA ASP A 45 0.08 -32.53 -9.59
C ASP A 45 0.84 -31.56 -8.72
N PHE A 46 1.26 -32.03 -7.55
CA PHE A 46 2.02 -31.24 -6.58
C PHE A 46 3.50 -31.03 -6.94
N SER A 47 3.94 -31.44 -8.14
CA SER A 47 5.27 -31.11 -8.67
C SER A 47 5.45 -29.60 -8.90
N LEU A 48 4.35 -28.87 -8.89
CA LEU A 48 4.26 -27.41 -9.06
C LEU A 48 4.81 -26.59 -7.88
N SER A 49 5.26 -27.19 -6.77
CA SER A 49 5.91 -26.43 -5.70
C SER A 49 7.14 -25.64 -6.18
N LYS A 50 7.80 -26.11 -7.25
CA LYS A 50 8.87 -25.38 -7.93
C LYS A 50 8.36 -24.20 -8.76
N ASP A 51 7.15 -24.29 -9.30
CA ASP A 51 6.55 -23.26 -10.15
C ASP A 51 5.97 -22.11 -9.32
N TRP A 52 5.64 -22.35 -8.04
CA TRP A 52 5.17 -21.33 -7.10
C TRP A 52 6.30 -20.52 -6.45
N GLY A 53 7.56 -20.86 -6.74
CA GLY A 53 8.74 -20.15 -6.24
C GLY A 53 8.92 -20.22 -4.71
N ILE A 54 8.20 -21.13 -4.03
CA ILE A 54 8.25 -21.30 -2.58
C ILE A 54 9.59 -21.95 -2.20
N PRO A 55 10.44 -21.31 -1.36
CA PRO A 55 11.69 -21.89 -0.92
C PRO A 55 11.46 -23.19 -0.11
N GLU A 56 12.35 -24.17 -0.27
CA GLU A 56 12.31 -25.43 0.51
C GLU A 56 12.37 -25.18 2.03
N THR A 57 12.92 -24.04 2.45
CA THR A 57 12.98 -23.60 3.84
C THR A 57 11.63 -23.20 4.40
N MET A 58 10.62 -22.91 3.53
CA MET A 58 9.27 -22.53 3.95
C MET A 58 8.40 -23.79 4.16
N THR A 59 8.74 -24.55 5.19
CA THR A 59 8.07 -25.83 5.53
C THR A 59 6.71 -25.59 6.21
N LYS A 60 5.87 -26.62 6.23
CA LYS A 60 4.58 -26.59 6.94
C LYS A 60 4.76 -26.28 8.43
N GLU A 61 5.84 -26.76 9.04
CA GLU A 61 6.17 -26.53 10.43
C GLU A 61 6.50 -25.06 10.68
N LYS A 62 7.25 -24.42 9.76
CA LYS A 62 7.63 -23.01 9.86
C LYS A 62 6.41 -22.07 9.79
N ILE A 63 5.42 -22.39 8.98
CA ILE A 63 4.18 -21.60 8.84
C ILE A 63 3.06 -21.98 9.83
N LYS A 64 3.24 -23.07 10.59
CA LYS A 64 2.24 -23.58 11.52
C LYS A 64 1.69 -22.53 12.51
N PRO A 65 2.48 -21.61 13.08
CA PRO A 65 1.96 -20.54 13.92
C PRO A 65 0.90 -19.69 13.22
N LEU A 66 1.11 -19.40 11.93
CA LEU A 66 0.18 -18.62 11.11
C LEU A 66 -1.03 -19.47 10.69
N GLN A 67 -0.84 -20.73 10.31
CA GLN A 67 -1.95 -21.64 9.94
C GLN A 67 -3.00 -21.79 11.04
N ASN A 68 -2.59 -21.86 12.28
CA ASN A 68 -3.51 -21.98 13.40
C ASN A 68 -4.39 -20.75 13.60
N LEU A 69 -3.90 -19.57 13.24
CA LEU A 69 -4.60 -18.29 13.37
C LEU A 69 -5.55 -18.05 12.19
N TYR A 70 -5.16 -18.47 11.00
CA TYR A 70 -5.87 -18.19 9.75
C TYR A 70 -6.55 -19.42 9.13
N SER A 71 -6.84 -20.46 9.93
CA SER A 71 -7.35 -21.76 9.48
C SER A 71 -8.64 -21.74 8.65
N LYS A 72 -9.33 -20.59 8.57
CA LYS A 72 -10.56 -20.40 7.79
C LYS A 72 -10.39 -19.42 6.62
N GLN A 73 -9.17 -18.97 6.36
CA GLN A 73 -8.86 -17.99 5.33
C GLN A 73 -7.93 -18.59 4.29
N SER A 74 -7.91 -18.02 3.09
CA SER A 74 -6.99 -18.39 2.01
C SER A 74 -5.66 -17.62 2.05
N THR A 75 -5.52 -16.65 2.95
CA THR A 75 -4.35 -15.79 3.09
C THR A 75 -4.02 -15.56 4.56
N ILE A 76 -2.75 -15.35 4.86
CA ILE A 76 -2.29 -14.91 6.18
C ILE A 76 -2.32 -13.38 6.33
N PHE A 77 -2.64 -12.66 5.27
CA PHE A 77 -2.70 -11.20 5.26
C PHE A 77 -4.11 -10.68 5.46
N GLU A 78 -4.24 -9.68 6.31
CA GLU A 78 -5.41 -8.82 6.40
C GLU A 78 -5.06 -7.47 5.77
N THR A 79 -5.80 -7.06 4.73
CA THR A 79 -5.63 -5.76 4.11
C THR A 79 -6.20 -4.68 5.04
N VAL A 80 -5.36 -3.74 5.47
CA VAL A 80 -5.74 -2.64 6.37
C VAL A 80 -5.82 -1.29 5.65
N ALA A 81 -5.18 -1.17 4.49
CA ALA A 81 -5.31 -0.02 3.60
C ALA A 81 -5.13 -0.45 2.14
N GLU A 82 -5.90 0.17 1.26
CA GLU A 82 -5.75 0.07 -0.20
C GLU A 82 -5.79 1.48 -0.80
N LEU A 83 -4.86 1.75 -1.70
CA LEU A 83 -4.71 3.01 -2.41
C LEU A 83 -4.47 2.74 -3.88
N GLU A 84 -5.21 3.43 -4.74
CA GLU A 84 -5.04 3.36 -6.19
C GLU A 84 -4.48 4.68 -6.70
N LYS A 85 -3.46 4.60 -7.56
CA LYS A 85 -2.92 5.76 -8.30
C LYS A 85 -2.50 6.95 -7.43
N ALA A 86 -2.20 6.72 -6.15
CA ALA A 86 -1.66 7.74 -5.25
C ALA A 86 -0.13 7.78 -5.35
N ASN A 87 0.37 8.24 -6.51
CA ASN A 87 1.78 8.17 -6.87
C ASN A 87 2.71 8.92 -5.91
N GLN A 88 2.26 10.00 -5.29
CA GLN A 88 3.00 10.75 -4.27
C GLN A 88 3.17 9.92 -2.98
N ILE A 89 2.17 9.13 -2.60
CA ILE A 89 2.26 8.23 -1.45
C ILE A 89 3.20 7.07 -1.76
N HIS A 90 3.09 6.50 -2.97
CA HIS A 90 4.04 5.49 -3.44
C HIS A 90 5.48 6.02 -3.46
N ALA A 91 5.70 7.23 -3.96
CA ALA A 91 7.02 7.88 -3.94
C ALA A 91 7.59 7.97 -2.51
N TRP A 92 6.74 8.31 -1.55
CA TRP A 92 7.15 8.36 -0.14
C TRP A 92 7.60 6.99 0.36
N PHE A 93 6.82 5.91 0.12
CA PHE A 93 7.21 4.54 0.50
C PHE A 93 8.51 4.11 -0.20
N VAL A 94 8.65 4.37 -1.50
CA VAL A 94 9.89 4.04 -2.23
C VAL A 94 11.10 4.71 -1.59
N ASN A 95 11.00 5.99 -1.25
CA ASN A 95 12.13 6.75 -0.74
C ASN A 95 12.47 6.45 0.73
N ASN A 96 11.47 6.21 1.58
CA ASN A 96 11.65 6.11 3.03
C ASN A 96 11.68 4.65 3.52
N ILE A 97 10.98 3.73 2.84
CA ILE A 97 10.82 2.34 3.27
C ILE A 97 11.60 1.38 2.36
N GLN A 98 11.60 1.62 1.06
CA GLN A 98 12.22 0.73 0.07
C GLN A 98 13.66 1.12 -0.29
N ASN A 99 14.28 2.06 0.42
CA ASN A 99 15.64 2.56 0.14
C ASN A 99 15.84 3.05 -1.30
N GLY A 100 14.80 3.64 -1.90
CA GLY A 100 14.82 4.13 -3.28
C GLY A 100 14.64 3.06 -4.36
N VAL A 101 14.45 1.79 -3.99
CA VAL A 101 14.29 0.68 -4.93
C VAL A 101 12.80 0.42 -5.16
N ASP A 102 12.30 0.90 -6.30
CA ASP A 102 10.91 0.70 -6.72
C ASP A 102 10.72 -0.71 -7.33
N ASN A 103 10.09 -1.59 -6.58
CA ASN A 103 9.83 -2.98 -6.98
C ASN A 103 8.57 -3.54 -6.31
N ASN A 104 8.14 -4.73 -6.74
CA ASN A 104 6.95 -5.42 -6.23
C ASN A 104 7.23 -6.28 -4.97
N SER A 105 8.23 -5.92 -4.16
CA SER A 105 8.53 -6.66 -2.92
C SER A 105 7.69 -6.15 -1.75
N TYR A 106 7.60 -6.98 -0.71
CA TYR A 106 7.02 -6.60 0.56
C TYR A 106 8.05 -5.92 1.47
N TYR A 107 7.64 -4.89 2.17
CA TYR A 107 8.50 -4.13 3.08
C TYR A 107 7.80 -3.89 4.41
N PHE A 108 8.52 -4.09 5.51
CA PHE A 108 8.00 -3.74 6.83
C PHE A 108 7.72 -2.25 6.93
N VAL A 109 6.63 -1.94 7.63
CA VAL A 109 6.24 -0.58 7.97
C VAL A 109 6.08 -0.52 9.50
N THR A 110 6.78 0.40 10.12
CA THR A 110 6.74 0.61 11.56
C THR A 110 5.66 1.62 11.96
N GLU A 111 5.39 1.71 13.26
CA GLU A 111 4.53 2.76 13.81
C GLU A 111 5.07 4.15 13.50
N ASP A 112 6.38 4.36 13.68
CA ASP A 112 7.04 5.63 13.40
C ASP A 112 6.91 6.02 11.92
N ASP A 113 7.05 5.07 10.99
CA ASP A 113 6.86 5.32 9.55
C ASP A 113 5.44 5.81 9.24
N LEU A 114 4.42 5.18 9.85
CA LEU A 114 3.03 5.58 9.65
C LEU A 114 2.72 6.94 10.29
N LEU A 115 3.31 7.24 11.45
CA LEU A 115 3.19 8.54 12.11
C LEU A 115 3.85 9.65 11.28
N ASP A 116 5.03 9.39 10.71
CA ASP A 116 5.73 10.34 9.84
C ASP A 116 4.91 10.64 8.58
N LEU A 117 4.41 9.62 7.89
CA LEU A 117 3.56 9.83 6.71
C LEU A 117 2.25 10.56 7.08
N LYS A 118 1.67 10.23 8.22
CA LYS A 118 0.48 10.93 8.73
C LYS A 118 0.74 12.42 8.93
N GLY A 119 1.86 12.77 9.57
CA GLY A 119 2.27 14.16 9.76
C GLY A 119 2.46 14.90 8.44
N ILE A 120 3.07 14.27 7.46
CA ILE A 120 3.23 14.82 6.09
C ILE A 120 1.86 15.05 5.43
N CYS A 121 0.94 14.09 5.52
CA CYS A 121 -0.41 14.26 4.99
C CYS A 121 -1.15 15.45 5.64
N GLU A 122 -1.03 15.61 6.96
CA GLU A 122 -1.60 16.74 7.69
C GLU A 122 -1.01 18.07 7.24
N GLU A 123 0.30 18.14 6.99
CA GLU A 123 0.98 19.35 6.50
C GLU A 123 0.51 19.72 5.09
N VAL A 124 0.45 18.74 4.18
CA VAL A 124 -0.05 18.92 2.81
C VAL A 124 -1.48 19.43 2.80
N LEU A 125 -2.36 18.88 3.63
CA LEU A 125 -3.76 19.30 3.67
C LEU A 125 -3.98 20.72 4.19
N LYS A 126 -3.06 21.29 4.96
CA LYS A 126 -3.11 22.72 5.36
C LYS A 126 -2.88 23.65 4.17
N LEU A 127 -2.20 23.18 3.13
CA LEU A 127 -1.95 23.94 1.90
C LEU A 127 -3.06 23.78 0.86
N ASN A 128 -4.05 22.92 1.11
CA ASN A 128 -5.11 22.61 0.16
C ASN A 128 -6.00 23.84 -0.13
N PRO A 129 -6.07 24.32 -1.38
CA PRO A 129 -6.88 25.46 -1.75
C PRO A 129 -8.34 25.08 -2.08
N TYR A 130 -8.66 23.78 -2.14
CA TYR A 130 -9.96 23.30 -2.59
C TYR A 130 -10.85 22.87 -1.42
N ASN A 131 -12.16 23.00 -1.59
CA ASN A 131 -13.12 22.43 -0.64
C ASN A 131 -13.45 20.98 -1.04
N LEU A 132 -12.74 20.01 -0.45
CA LEU A 132 -12.86 18.59 -0.80
C LEU A 132 -14.27 18.00 -0.67
N ASN A 133 -15.15 18.62 0.10
CA ASN A 133 -16.53 18.17 0.27
C ASN A 133 -17.51 18.75 -0.76
N LYS A 134 -17.16 19.90 -1.37
CA LYS A 134 -18.05 20.63 -2.29
C LYS A 134 -17.56 20.61 -3.73
N ASP A 135 -16.25 20.51 -3.91
CA ASP A 135 -15.60 20.71 -5.20
C ASP A 135 -15.35 19.38 -5.95
N SER A 136 -16.08 18.30 -5.60
CA SER A 136 -15.94 16.97 -6.23
C SER A 136 -16.05 17.01 -7.77
N TYR A 137 -16.79 17.99 -8.32
CA TYR A 137 -16.87 18.21 -9.77
C TYR A 137 -15.53 18.64 -10.40
N LEU A 138 -14.60 19.15 -9.62
CA LEU A 138 -13.26 19.54 -10.07
C LEU A 138 -12.31 18.33 -10.24
N LEU A 139 -12.73 17.13 -9.84
CA LEU A 139 -11.88 15.92 -9.86
C LEU A 139 -11.36 15.58 -11.26
N TYR A 140 -12.11 15.96 -12.28
CA TYR A 140 -11.79 15.70 -13.69
C TYR A 140 -10.91 16.78 -14.34
N TYR A 141 -10.55 17.83 -13.62
CA TYR A 141 -9.73 18.90 -14.15
C TYR A 141 -8.28 18.74 -13.73
N SER A 142 -7.38 18.82 -14.73
CA SER A 142 -5.95 19.02 -14.49
C SER A 142 -5.69 20.42 -13.92
N ALA A 143 -4.49 20.65 -13.42
CA ALA A 143 -4.06 21.96 -12.95
C ALA A 143 -4.29 23.08 -14.01
N ASN A 144 -3.98 22.82 -15.28
CA ASN A 144 -4.25 23.77 -16.36
C ASN A 144 -5.75 24.05 -16.53
N GLY A 145 -6.59 23.03 -16.48
CA GLY A 145 -8.03 23.19 -16.54
C GLY A 145 -8.61 24.00 -15.37
N LEU A 146 -8.04 23.88 -14.18
CA LEU A 146 -8.43 24.68 -13.00
C LEU A 146 -8.02 26.14 -13.16
N ILE A 147 -6.84 26.42 -13.75
CA ILE A 147 -6.36 27.77 -14.05
C ILE A 147 -7.25 28.42 -15.14
N GLU A 148 -7.54 27.72 -16.23
CA GLU A 148 -8.41 28.22 -17.31
C GLU A 148 -9.82 28.55 -16.84
N LYS A 149 -10.33 27.83 -15.85
CA LYS A 149 -11.64 28.09 -15.22
C LYS A 149 -11.62 29.18 -14.15
N GLY A 150 -10.45 29.73 -13.85
CA GLY A 150 -10.28 30.74 -12.81
C GLY A 150 -10.53 30.24 -11.38
N ILE A 151 -10.42 28.92 -11.15
CA ILE A 151 -10.55 28.33 -9.80
C ILE A 151 -9.30 28.63 -8.96
N ILE A 152 -8.13 28.64 -9.60
CA ILE A 152 -6.84 29.03 -9.02
C ILE A 152 -6.07 29.89 -10.03
N THR A 153 -5.35 30.90 -9.59
CA THR A 153 -4.49 31.66 -10.51
C THR A 153 -3.19 30.91 -10.79
N LYS A 154 -2.53 31.26 -11.89
CA LYS A 154 -1.24 30.65 -12.26
C LYS A 154 -0.17 30.89 -11.19
N GLU A 155 -0.15 32.07 -10.58
CA GLU A 155 0.80 32.40 -9.49
C GLU A 155 0.51 31.58 -8.23
N GLN A 156 -0.76 31.44 -7.87
CA GLN A 156 -1.17 30.63 -6.71
C GLN A 156 -0.78 29.15 -6.94
N TYR A 157 -1.03 28.61 -8.14
CA TYR A 157 -0.68 27.25 -8.47
C TYR A 157 0.85 27.04 -8.45
N SER A 158 1.64 27.93 -9.06
CA SER A 158 3.10 27.81 -9.06
C SER A 158 3.72 27.87 -7.65
N LYS A 159 3.15 28.69 -6.76
CA LYS A 159 3.55 28.70 -5.36
C LYS A 159 3.21 27.40 -4.66
N LEU A 160 1.98 26.91 -4.84
CA LEU A 160 1.50 25.64 -4.29
C LEU A 160 2.38 24.47 -4.74
N GLU A 161 2.63 24.34 -6.04
CA GLU A 161 3.50 23.33 -6.64
C GLU A 161 4.91 23.36 -6.04
N THR A 162 5.48 24.57 -5.87
CA THR A 162 6.82 24.75 -5.29
C THR A 162 6.88 24.26 -3.84
N GLU A 163 5.84 24.48 -3.06
CA GLU A 163 5.75 24.05 -1.66
C GLU A 163 5.53 22.53 -1.56
N LEU A 164 4.58 21.99 -2.33
CA LEU A 164 4.25 20.57 -2.30
C LEU A 164 5.37 19.68 -2.83
N ASN A 165 6.12 20.14 -3.84
CA ASN A 165 7.30 19.42 -4.32
C ASN A 165 8.39 19.21 -3.26
N LYS A 166 8.40 20.01 -2.19
CA LYS A 166 9.35 19.85 -1.08
C LYS A 166 8.83 18.89 -0.01
N ILE A 167 7.51 18.83 0.16
CA ILE A 167 6.86 18.08 1.25
C ILE A 167 6.52 16.65 0.77
N LEU A 168 5.77 16.54 -0.33
CA LEU A 168 5.28 15.27 -0.85
C LEU A 168 5.19 15.33 -2.38
N PRO A 169 6.33 15.18 -3.09
CA PRO A 169 6.37 15.27 -4.55
C PRO A 169 5.62 14.12 -5.22
N THR A 170 5.04 14.42 -6.38
CA THR A 170 4.46 13.39 -7.26
C THR A 170 5.53 12.57 -7.96
N LYS A 171 5.19 11.38 -8.41
CA LYS A 171 6.08 10.46 -9.12
C LYS A 171 5.46 10.04 -10.46
N GLU A 172 6.23 10.20 -11.53
CA GLU A 172 5.87 9.68 -12.84
C GLU A 172 6.00 8.16 -12.89
N GLY A 173 5.08 7.52 -13.61
CA GLY A 173 5.12 6.09 -13.88
C GLY A 173 3.98 5.66 -14.81
N PHE A 174 4.11 4.44 -15.35
CA PHE A 174 3.12 3.91 -16.25
C PHE A 174 1.81 3.64 -15.48
N PHE A 175 0.74 4.36 -15.84
CA PHE A 175 -0.56 4.33 -15.15
C PHE A 175 -0.54 4.74 -13.67
N PHE A 176 0.44 5.55 -13.24
CA PHE A 176 0.53 6.02 -11.84
C PHE A 176 -0.49 7.12 -11.49
N GLY A 177 -1.25 7.59 -12.46
CA GLY A 177 -2.22 8.68 -12.30
C GLY A 177 -1.63 10.06 -12.58
N PRO A 178 -2.42 11.13 -12.35
CA PRO A 178 -1.98 12.50 -12.58
C PRO A 178 -0.80 12.88 -11.68
N ILE A 179 0.13 13.68 -12.23
CA ILE A 179 1.31 14.18 -11.51
C ILE A 179 1.18 15.65 -11.13
N ASP A 180 0.04 16.27 -11.39
CA ASP A 180 -0.24 17.64 -11.03
C ASP A 180 -0.88 17.74 -9.62
N TYR A 181 -0.76 18.92 -9.00
CA TYR A 181 -1.32 19.19 -7.66
C TYR A 181 -2.76 19.70 -7.76
N ALA A 182 -3.58 18.98 -8.52
CA ALA A 182 -5.00 19.24 -8.66
C ALA A 182 -5.82 18.60 -7.51
N LEU A 183 -7.14 18.62 -7.59
CA LEU A 183 -8.01 18.11 -6.53
C LEU A 183 -7.75 16.63 -6.22
N SER A 184 -7.45 15.80 -7.24
CA SER A 184 -7.18 14.36 -7.08
C SER A 184 -5.98 14.09 -6.16
N TYR A 185 -4.93 14.92 -6.24
CA TYR A 185 -3.78 14.83 -5.35
C TYR A 185 -4.20 14.99 -3.88
N PHE A 186 -4.98 16.03 -3.56
CA PHE A 186 -5.43 16.28 -2.18
C PHE A 186 -6.44 15.25 -1.68
N LEU A 187 -7.26 14.69 -2.56
CA LEU A 187 -8.16 13.59 -2.21
C LEU A 187 -7.38 12.32 -1.85
N ASN A 188 -6.35 11.98 -2.63
CA ASN A 188 -5.48 10.86 -2.31
C ASN A 188 -4.80 11.05 -0.95
N VAL A 189 -4.28 12.25 -0.67
CA VAL A 189 -3.66 12.57 0.63
C VAL A 189 -4.67 12.51 1.78
N LYS A 190 -5.89 13.03 1.59
CA LYS A 190 -6.97 12.94 2.59
C LYS A 190 -7.34 11.49 2.87
N ASN A 191 -7.56 10.69 1.84
CA ASN A 191 -7.90 9.27 1.99
C ASN A 191 -6.77 8.51 2.71
N THR A 192 -5.52 8.82 2.37
CA THR A 192 -4.35 8.26 3.06
C THR A 192 -4.35 8.62 4.54
N LEU A 193 -4.57 9.90 4.89
CA LEU A 193 -4.65 10.35 6.27
C LEU A 193 -5.73 9.62 7.07
N GLU A 194 -6.92 9.44 6.48
CA GLU A 194 -8.03 8.73 7.12
C GLU A 194 -7.68 7.24 7.36
N MET A 195 -7.03 6.58 6.38
CA MET A 195 -6.58 5.20 6.52
C MET A 195 -5.47 5.05 7.56
N LEU A 196 -4.44 5.91 7.53
CA LEU A 196 -3.35 5.89 8.51
C LEU A 196 -3.87 6.10 9.93
N THR A 197 -4.80 7.04 10.12
CA THR A 197 -5.44 7.29 11.42
C THR A 197 -6.16 6.02 11.91
N LYS A 198 -6.95 5.38 11.03
CA LYS A 198 -7.65 4.15 11.37
C LYS A 198 -6.71 2.98 11.70
N ILE A 199 -5.58 2.87 10.98
CA ILE A 199 -4.57 1.85 11.28
C ILE A 199 -3.97 2.12 12.65
N LEU A 200 -3.46 3.33 12.91
CA LEU A 200 -2.79 3.70 14.15
C LEU A 200 -3.70 3.57 15.39
N ASP A 201 -4.98 3.89 15.24
CA ASP A 201 -5.98 3.75 16.32
C ASP A 201 -6.26 2.30 16.71
N ASN A 202 -5.96 1.30 15.84
CA ASN A 202 -6.31 -0.11 16.02
C ASN A 202 -5.10 -1.04 15.95
N ALA A 203 -3.90 -0.53 15.76
CA ALA A 203 -2.70 -1.34 15.53
C ALA A 203 -2.19 -1.98 16.83
N ASP A 204 -1.68 -3.20 16.69
CA ASP A 204 -0.96 -3.94 17.73
C ASP A 204 0.47 -4.25 17.24
N PHE A 205 1.32 -3.22 17.20
CA PHE A 205 2.72 -3.35 16.73
C PHE A 205 3.60 -4.27 17.61
N GLU A 206 3.13 -4.63 18.79
CA GLU A 206 3.80 -5.61 19.65
C GLU A 206 3.65 -7.03 19.09
N ASN A 207 2.44 -7.40 18.67
CA ASN A 207 2.06 -8.76 18.28
C ASN A 207 1.79 -8.92 16.78
N GLU A 208 1.73 -7.83 16.02
CA GLU A 208 1.47 -7.80 14.58
C GLU A 208 2.60 -7.11 13.84
N VAL A 209 2.77 -7.45 12.58
CA VAL A 209 3.62 -6.76 11.63
C VAL A 209 2.79 -6.15 10.53
N TYR A 210 3.24 -5.02 10.03
CA TYR A 210 2.63 -4.30 8.93
C TYR A 210 3.56 -4.32 7.74
N LEU A 211 3.02 -4.53 6.55
CA LEU A 211 3.77 -4.73 5.31
C LEU A 211 3.17 -3.87 4.21
N TYR A 212 3.97 -3.01 3.62
CA TYR A 212 3.63 -2.30 2.40
C TYR A 212 3.98 -3.16 1.19
N HIS A 213 3.10 -3.15 0.19
CA HIS A 213 3.32 -3.74 -1.13
C HIS A 213 2.67 -2.86 -2.19
N SER A 214 3.29 -2.80 -3.36
CA SER A 214 2.73 -2.13 -4.54
C SER A 214 2.94 -2.98 -5.79
N SER A 215 2.01 -2.83 -6.73
CA SER A 215 2.09 -3.46 -8.06
C SER A 215 1.68 -2.44 -9.13
N TRP A 216 2.32 -2.49 -10.32
CA TRP A 216 2.05 -1.59 -11.45
C TRP A 216 2.32 -2.23 -12.81
#